data_1cabab0f7eea09cef016fc9e2fbfd476
#
_entry.id   1cabab0f7eea09cef016fc9e2fbfd476
#
_cell.length_a   1.000
_cell.length_b   1.000
_cell.length_c   1.000
_cell.angle_alpha   90.00
_cell.angle_beta   90.00
_cell.angle_gamma   90.00
#
_symmetry.space_group_name_H-M   'P 1'
#
loop_
_entity.id
_entity.type
_entity.pdbx_description
1 polymer ?
#
loop_
_entity_poly.entity_id
_entity_poly.type
_entity_poly.pdbx_seq_one_letter_code
_entity_poly.pdbx_strand_id
1 'polypeptide(L)'
;MYIAAPFISGLKASAYITGQYSLHRTVTGPGKTQIPIISFRTQQWPVAEAIAAALVYEEFFTCTTELALCGTSDPRVRHAVIVIIKATIIRHIQRCLPGLAERLGAQGTLEQNYIPRLEVNISVNPIMYSRI
;
A
#
# COMPACT_ATOMS: atom_id res chain seq x y z
N MET A 1 5.92 12.37 11.68
CA MET A 1 4.55 12.37 11.13
C MET A 1 4.54 12.35 9.60
N TYR A 2 5.34 13.17 8.92
CA TYR A 2 5.37 13.27 7.45
C TYR A 2 5.75 11.98 6.68
N ILE A 3 6.33 10.99 7.32
CA ILE A 3 6.85 9.79 6.65
C ILE A 3 5.75 8.78 6.24
N ALA A 4 4.61 8.75 6.94
CA ALA A 4 3.54 7.81 6.61
C ALA A 4 2.75 8.22 5.35
N ALA A 5 2.58 9.51 5.10
CA ALA A 5 1.81 10.02 3.97
C ALA A 5 2.34 9.56 2.59
N PRO A 6 3.66 9.61 2.30
CA PRO A 6 4.21 9.08 1.05
C PRO A 6 3.93 7.59 0.84
N PHE A 7 3.91 6.80 1.90
CA PHE A 7 3.65 5.37 1.80
C PHE A 7 2.18 5.06 1.53
N ILE A 8 1.25 5.82 2.10
CA ILE A 8 -0.18 5.71 1.77
C ILE A 8 -0.41 6.07 0.29
N SER A 9 0.19 7.15 -0.17
CA SER A 9 0.14 7.56 -1.59
C SER A 9 0.78 6.50 -2.50
N GLY A 10 1.88 5.90 -2.06
CA GLY A 10 2.55 4.79 -2.74
C GLY A 10 1.66 3.56 -2.85
N LEU A 11 0.93 3.21 -1.79
CA LEU A 11 -0.02 2.09 -1.81
C LEU A 11 -1.17 2.35 -2.79
N LYS A 12 -1.73 3.57 -2.80
CA LYS A 12 -2.76 3.98 -3.77
C LYS A 12 -2.26 3.85 -5.22
N ALA A 13 -1.07 4.36 -5.51
CA ALA A 13 -0.46 4.26 -6.83
C ALA A 13 -0.22 2.80 -7.22
N SER A 14 0.25 1.96 -6.30
CA SER A 14 0.48 0.54 -6.55
C SER A 14 -0.81 -0.21 -6.84
N ALA A 15 -1.88 0.05 -6.08
CA ALA A 15 -3.20 -0.53 -6.31
C ALA A 15 -3.78 -0.09 -7.67
N TYR A 16 -3.61 1.18 -8.04
CA TYR A 16 -4.04 1.71 -9.34
C TYR A 16 -3.28 1.05 -10.49
N ILE A 17 -1.95 0.97 -10.42
CA ILE A 17 -1.10 0.33 -11.45
C ILE A 17 -1.51 -1.13 -11.64
N THR A 18 -1.65 -1.89 -10.54
CA THR A 18 -2.04 -3.30 -10.59
C THR A 18 -3.46 -3.48 -11.13
N GLY A 19 -4.38 -2.61 -10.74
CA GLY A 19 -5.76 -2.60 -11.25
C GLY A 19 -5.81 -2.34 -12.75
N GLN A 20 -5.12 -1.31 -13.25
CA GLN A 20 -5.05 -0.98 -14.67
C GLN A 20 -4.40 -2.10 -15.48
N TYR A 21 -3.29 -2.64 -15.00
CA TYR A 21 -2.67 -3.81 -15.65
C TYR A 21 -3.65 -4.97 -15.75
N SER A 22 -4.39 -5.25 -14.69
CA SER A 22 -5.35 -6.37 -14.64
C SER A 22 -6.58 -6.17 -15.54
N LEU A 23 -6.95 -4.92 -15.81
CA LEU A 23 -8.01 -4.59 -16.76
C LEU A 23 -7.56 -4.77 -18.22
N HIS A 24 -6.32 -4.41 -18.52
CA HIS A 24 -5.80 -4.46 -19.89
C HIS A 24 -5.20 -5.81 -20.27
N ARG A 25 -4.67 -6.57 -19.31
CA ARG A 25 -4.11 -7.90 -19.56
C ARG A 25 -5.23 -8.91 -19.72
N THR A 26 -5.25 -9.60 -20.86
CA THR A 26 -6.22 -10.66 -21.16
C THR A 26 -5.58 -12.03 -21.23
N VAL A 27 -6.37 -13.05 -20.98
CA VAL A 27 -6.05 -14.46 -21.19
C VAL A 27 -7.10 -15.08 -22.10
N THR A 28 -6.71 -16.09 -22.85
CA THR A 28 -7.65 -16.81 -23.73
C THR A 28 -8.47 -17.78 -22.89
N GLY A 29 -9.76 -17.54 -22.82
CA GLY A 29 -10.73 -18.40 -22.17
C GLY A 29 -11.32 -19.45 -23.09
N PRO A 30 -12.32 -20.23 -22.60
CA PRO A 30 -13.07 -21.18 -23.38
C PRO A 30 -13.69 -20.53 -24.63
N GLY A 31 -13.63 -21.20 -25.76
CA GLY A 31 -14.16 -20.66 -27.02
C GLY A 31 -13.30 -19.55 -27.65
N LYS A 32 -12.00 -19.41 -27.29
CA LYS A 32 -11.07 -18.39 -27.78
C LYS A 32 -11.47 -16.95 -27.42
N THR A 33 -12.34 -16.77 -26.44
CA THR A 33 -12.69 -15.43 -25.94
C THR A 33 -11.54 -14.82 -25.14
N GLN A 34 -11.31 -13.51 -25.29
CA GLN A 34 -10.32 -12.77 -24.50
C GLN A 34 -10.99 -12.30 -23.20
N ILE A 35 -10.47 -12.77 -22.07
CA ILE A 35 -11.00 -12.44 -20.73
C ILE A 35 -9.97 -11.60 -19.98
N PRO A 36 -10.31 -10.38 -19.51
CA PRO A 36 -9.42 -9.60 -18.67
C PRO A 36 -9.08 -10.34 -17.37
N ILE A 37 -7.83 -10.30 -16.95
CA ILE A 37 -7.41 -11.06 -15.75
C ILE A 37 -8.05 -10.52 -14.47
N ILE A 38 -8.54 -9.29 -14.46
CA ILE A 38 -9.30 -8.73 -13.32
C ILE A 38 -10.58 -9.53 -13.04
N SER A 39 -11.10 -10.30 -14.00
CA SER A 39 -12.28 -11.15 -13.82
C SER A 39 -12.04 -12.30 -12.83
N PHE A 40 -10.79 -12.65 -12.56
CA PHE A 40 -10.45 -13.68 -11.59
C PHE A 40 -10.41 -13.13 -10.17
N ARG A 41 -11.07 -13.82 -9.24
CA ARG A 41 -11.13 -13.43 -7.83
C ARG A 41 -9.74 -13.29 -7.18
N THR A 42 -8.80 -14.16 -7.58
CA THR A 42 -7.41 -14.10 -7.12
C THR A 42 -6.70 -12.80 -7.50
N GLN A 43 -7.14 -12.15 -8.57
CA GLN A 43 -6.61 -10.88 -9.04
C GLN A 43 -7.32 -9.71 -8.35
N GLN A 44 -8.63 -9.83 -8.13
CA GLN A 44 -9.44 -8.78 -7.52
C GLN A 44 -9.09 -8.55 -6.04
N TRP A 45 -8.87 -9.63 -5.29
CA TRP A 45 -8.72 -9.57 -3.84
C TRP A 45 -7.56 -8.68 -3.38
N PRO A 46 -6.30 -8.84 -3.85
CA PRO A 46 -5.20 -8.00 -3.42
C PRO A 46 -5.38 -6.51 -3.79
N VAL A 47 -5.99 -6.25 -4.95
CA VAL A 47 -6.28 -4.88 -5.40
C VAL A 47 -7.33 -4.23 -4.49
N ALA A 48 -8.42 -4.94 -4.21
CA ALA A 48 -9.49 -4.45 -3.32
C ALA A 48 -8.98 -4.23 -1.89
N GLU A 49 -8.17 -5.15 -1.36
CA GLU A 49 -7.54 -5.04 -0.04
C GLU A 49 -6.64 -3.80 0.04
N ALA A 50 -5.80 -3.57 -0.97
CA ALA A 50 -4.91 -2.42 -1.01
C ALA A 50 -5.66 -1.09 -1.09
N ILE A 51 -6.75 -1.02 -1.87
CA ILE A 51 -7.60 0.17 -1.95
C ILE A 51 -8.29 0.44 -0.61
N ALA A 52 -8.89 -0.59 0.00
CA ALA A 52 -9.56 -0.46 1.29
C ALA A 52 -8.58 -0.02 2.39
N ALA A 53 -7.40 -0.63 2.43
CA ALA A 53 -6.34 -0.26 3.37
C ALA A 53 -5.88 1.20 3.17
N ALA A 54 -5.69 1.63 1.93
CA ALA A 54 -5.28 2.99 1.63
C ALA A 54 -6.29 4.03 2.09
N LEU A 55 -7.59 3.78 1.90
CA LEU A 55 -8.67 4.66 2.36
C LEU A 55 -8.73 4.74 3.88
N VAL A 56 -8.68 3.58 4.55
CA VAL A 56 -8.70 3.53 6.03
C VAL A 56 -7.49 4.25 6.62
N TYR A 57 -6.31 4.08 6.04
CA TYR A 57 -5.11 4.75 6.54
C TYR A 57 -5.06 6.24 6.25
N GLU A 58 -5.68 6.70 5.18
CA GLU A 58 -5.82 8.13 4.91
C GLU A 58 -6.67 8.81 5.99
N GLU A 59 -7.83 8.25 6.31
CA GLU A 59 -8.70 8.76 7.38
C GLU A 59 -8.01 8.68 8.74
N PHE A 60 -7.38 7.55 9.04
CA PHE A 60 -6.67 7.35 10.29
C PHE A 60 -5.50 8.35 10.45
N PHE A 61 -4.78 8.62 9.36
CA PHE A 61 -3.71 9.62 9.34
C PHE A 61 -4.25 11.03 9.57
N THR A 62 -5.37 11.38 8.95
CA THR A 62 -6.03 12.68 9.10
C THR A 62 -6.49 12.90 10.54
N CYS A 63 -7.26 11.97 11.10
CA CYS A 63 -7.73 12.05 12.49
C CYS A 63 -6.59 12.16 13.50
N THR A 64 -5.49 11.44 13.27
CA THR A 64 -4.32 11.49 14.16
C THR A 64 -3.58 12.82 14.05
N THR A 65 -3.53 13.38 12.84
CA THR A 65 -2.93 14.68 12.61
C THR A 65 -3.70 15.76 13.35
N GLU A 66 -5.01 15.74 13.27
CA GLU A 66 -5.89 16.64 14.00
C GLU A 66 -5.70 16.50 15.52
N LEU A 67 -5.71 15.26 16.04
CA LEU A 67 -5.46 14.99 17.46
C LEU A 67 -4.09 15.53 17.91
N ALA A 68 -3.07 15.36 17.08
CA ALA A 68 -1.72 15.85 17.38
C ALA A 68 -1.61 17.39 17.36
N LEU A 69 -2.44 18.07 16.57
CA LEU A 69 -2.46 19.53 16.44
C LEU A 69 -3.34 20.21 17.49
N CYS A 70 -4.36 19.54 18.04
CA CYS A 70 -5.31 20.11 19.00
C CYS A 70 -4.71 20.56 20.34
N GLY A 71 -3.43 20.35 20.61
CA GLY A 71 -2.70 20.93 21.74
C GLY A 71 -3.15 20.52 23.15
N THR A 72 -4.28 19.83 23.29
CA THR A 72 -4.91 19.44 24.56
C THR A 72 -4.35 18.16 25.18
N SER A 73 -3.58 17.37 24.40
CA SER A 73 -3.04 16.08 24.83
C SER A 73 -1.61 16.21 25.35
N ASP A 74 -1.27 15.40 26.39
CA ASP A 74 0.10 15.28 26.86
C ASP A 74 1.04 14.96 25.69
N PRO A 75 2.21 15.67 25.58
CA PRO A 75 3.20 15.42 24.53
C PRO A 75 3.65 13.96 24.42
N ARG A 76 3.69 13.23 25.54
CA ARG A 76 4.06 11.80 25.56
C ARG A 76 3.00 10.92 24.89
N VAL A 77 1.73 11.19 25.17
CA VAL A 77 0.61 10.47 24.55
C VAL A 77 0.58 10.73 23.05
N ARG A 78 0.73 11.97 22.65
CA ARG A 78 0.82 12.39 21.25
C ARG A 78 1.96 11.67 20.51
N HIS A 79 3.14 11.62 21.12
CA HIS A 79 4.29 10.93 20.55
C HIS A 79 4.01 9.41 20.39
N ALA A 80 3.47 8.77 21.43
CA ALA A 80 3.14 7.35 21.41
C ALA A 80 2.13 7.01 20.29
N VAL A 81 1.08 7.80 20.14
CA VAL A 81 0.07 7.62 19.10
C VAL A 81 0.70 7.72 17.70
N ILE A 82 1.55 8.72 17.46
CA ILE A 82 2.24 8.91 16.19
C ILE A 82 3.13 7.69 15.85
N VAL A 83 3.85 7.15 16.82
CA VAL A 83 4.73 5.98 16.64
C VAL A 83 3.92 4.73 16.32
N ILE A 84 2.84 4.47 17.05
CA ILE A 84 1.97 3.29 16.84
C ILE A 84 1.38 3.33 15.42
N ILE A 85 0.82 4.47 15.02
CA ILE A 85 0.20 4.64 13.70
C ILE A 85 1.21 4.41 12.59
N LYS A 86 2.37 5.05 12.69
CA LYS A 86 3.46 4.88 11.73
C LYS A 86 3.86 3.41 11.59
N ALA A 87 4.07 2.71 12.70
CA ALA A 87 4.45 1.31 12.68
C ALA A 87 3.35 0.42 12.06
N THR A 88 2.09 0.68 12.39
CA THR A 88 0.95 -0.07 11.87
C THR A 88 0.80 0.11 10.35
N ILE A 89 0.83 1.34 9.87
CA ILE A 89 0.69 1.67 8.43
C ILE A 89 1.82 1.02 7.64
N ILE A 90 3.08 1.20 8.06
CA ILE A 90 4.23 0.68 7.34
C ILE A 90 4.20 -0.86 7.28
N ARG A 91 3.93 -1.53 8.39
CA ARG A 91 3.85 -3.00 8.42
C ARG A 91 2.75 -3.55 7.53
N HIS A 92 1.60 -2.89 7.48
CA HIS A 92 0.53 -3.36 6.62
C HIS A 92 0.84 -3.13 5.14
N ILE A 93 1.40 -1.97 4.78
CA ILE A 93 1.83 -1.71 3.40
C ILE A 93 2.88 -2.72 2.96
N GLN A 94 3.85 -3.06 3.80
CA GLN A 94 4.83 -4.12 3.53
C GLN A 94 4.21 -5.49 3.24
N ARG A 95 3.04 -5.78 3.79
CA ARG A 95 2.30 -7.02 3.51
C ARG A 95 1.49 -6.95 2.22
N CYS A 96 0.93 -5.78 1.89
CA CYS A 96 0.12 -5.59 0.68
C CYS A 96 0.96 -5.57 -0.61
N LEU A 97 2.15 -4.94 -0.58
CA LEU A 97 2.95 -4.73 -1.78
C LEU A 97 3.38 -6.01 -2.50
N PRO A 98 3.89 -7.06 -1.83
CA PRO A 98 4.21 -8.33 -2.49
C PRO A 98 3.00 -8.95 -3.19
N GLY A 99 1.83 -8.91 -2.55
CA GLY A 99 0.59 -9.39 -3.15
C GLY A 99 0.21 -8.64 -4.43
N LEU A 100 0.43 -7.33 -4.49
CA LEU A 100 0.22 -6.53 -5.69
C LEU A 100 1.28 -6.82 -6.77
N ALA A 101 2.56 -6.98 -6.38
CA ALA A 101 3.64 -7.31 -7.29
C ALA A 101 3.42 -8.66 -7.99
N GLU A 102 2.99 -9.68 -7.23
CA GLU A 102 2.63 -10.99 -7.77
C GLU A 102 1.53 -10.92 -8.84
N ARG A 103 0.58 -9.99 -8.70
CA ARG A 103 -0.52 -9.82 -9.67
C ARG A 103 -0.05 -9.25 -11.01
N LEU A 104 1.12 -8.62 -11.06
CA LEU A 104 1.75 -8.16 -12.29
C LEU A 104 2.56 -9.26 -13.00
N GLY A 105 2.70 -10.45 -12.39
CA GLY A 105 3.54 -11.53 -12.91
C GLY A 105 4.98 -11.10 -13.07
N ALA A 106 5.63 -11.47 -14.18
CA ALA A 106 7.04 -11.11 -14.45
C ALA A 106 7.30 -9.59 -14.45
N GLN A 107 6.30 -8.77 -14.77
CA GLN A 107 6.43 -7.31 -14.70
C GLN A 107 6.64 -6.81 -13.26
N GLY A 108 6.09 -7.52 -12.27
CA GLY A 108 6.23 -7.19 -10.85
C GLY A 108 7.64 -7.43 -10.28
N THR A 109 8.52 -8.10 -11.01
CA THR A 109 9.91 -8.35 -10.59
C THR A 109 10.92 -7.40 -11.23
N LEU A 110 10.49 -6.60 -12.20
CA LEU A 110 11.38 -5.68 -12.90
C LEU A 110 11.72 -4.46 -12.04
N GLU A 111 12.99 -4.15 -11.92
CA GLU A 111 13.49 -3.00 -11.15
C GLU A 111 12.92 -1.65 -11.61
N GLN A 112 12.59 -1.53 -12.89
CA GLN A 112 11.96 -0.32 -13.45
C GLN A 112 10.51 -0.14 -13.00
N ASN A 113 9.86 -1.19 -12.49
CA ASN A 113 8.48 -1.10 -12.01
C ASN A 113 8.42 -0.35 -10.68
N TYR A 114 7.37 0.46 -10.54
CA TYR A 114 7.15 1.29 -9.35
C TYR A 114 6.98 0.46 -8.07
N ILE A 115 6.26 -0.68 -8.14
CA ILE A 115 5.91 -1.48 -6.96
C ILE A 115 7.14 -2.12 -6.30
N PRO A 116 8.03 -2.84 -7.01
CA PRO A 116 9.28 -3.34 -6.43
C PRO A 116 10.18 -2.23 -5.87
N ARG A 117 10.26 -1.09 -6.55
CA ARG A 117 11.04 0.05 -6.03
C ARG A 117 10.48 0.60 -4.73
N LEU A 118 9.15 0.67 -4.60
CA LEU A 118 8.50 1.09 -3.37
C LEU A 118 8.73 0.05 -2.25
N GLU A 119 8.65 -1.24 -2.58
CA GLU A 119 8.91 -2.34 -1.64
C GLU A 119 10.34 -2.27 -1.06
N VAL A 120 11.34 -2.09 -1.92
CA VAL A 120 12.74 -1.90 -1.50
C VAL A 120 12.86 -0.67 -0.59
N ASN A 121 12.29 0.46 -0.97
CA ASN A 121 12.34 1.69 -0.18
C ASN A 121 11.72 1.52 1.21
N ILE A 122 10.63 0.77 1.32
CA ILE A 122 9.97 0.49 2.59
C ILE A 122 10.77 -0.53 3.41
N SER A 123 11.39 -1.52 2.77
CA SER A 123 12.17 -2.57 3.43
C SER A 123 13.50 -2.05 3.99
N VAL A 124 14.13 -1.09 3.34
CA VAL A 124 15.37 -0.45 3.80
C VAL A 124 15.12 0.50 4.99
N ASN A 125 13.92 1.03 5.10
CA ASN A 125 13.55 2.00 6.14
C ASN A 125 13.26 1.45 7.56
N PRO A 126 13.03 0.15 7.84
CA PRO A 126 12.87 -0.34 9.22
C PRO A 126 14.04 0.02 10.13
N ILE A 127 15.26 0.11 9.56
CA ILE A 127 16.47 0.48 10.31
C ILE A 127 16.41 1.91 10.83
N MET A 128 15.76 2.82 10.10
CA MET A 128 15.54 4.21 10.55
C MET A 128 14.42 4.33 11.61
N TYR A 129 13.64 3.28 11.84
CA TYR A 129 12.49 3.29 12.75
C TYR A 129 12.72 2.51 14.04
N SER A 130 13.80 1.74 14.14
CA SER A 130 14.15 0.94 15.32
C SER A 130 14.99 1.71 16.36
N ARG A 131 15.36 2.97 16.07
CA ARG A 131 16.05 3.84 17.03
C ARG A 131 15.07 4.87 17.57
N ILE A 132 14.18 4.42 18.45
CA ILE A 132 13.49 5.23 19.45
C ILE A 132 13.51 4.47 20.76
#